data_c8eb956941a43526f468e51f15262057
#
_entry.id   c8eb956941a43526f468e51f15262057
#
_cell.length_a   1.000
_cell.length_b   1.000
_cell.length_c   1.000
_cell.angle_alpha   90.00
_cell.angle_beta   90.00
_cell.angle_gamma   90.00
#
_symmetry.space_group_name_H-M   'P 1'
#
loop_
_entity.id
_entity.type
_entity.pdbx_description
1 polymer ?
#
loop_
_entity_poly.entity_id
_entity_poly.type
_entity_poly.pdbx_seq_one_letter_code
_entity_poly.pdbx_strand_id
1 'polypeptide(L)'
;MLKKIRLNLGCASRPLKNYINIDQDNMNVIKKRYPNLKKIKNLKIFNYNIFKLPYKDNTVDEVRADGLIEHLSFIEEKKFFFEILRVVKKGGIIRLSTVDFEKSIKLWLKAEDNWKDFHRNDELAIKNQFWFGTYTYRPTNRWGYLTATFYGSQNGVGQFHKNCYTKNKLRAICKKLNLNLIELKNFRWKKNRDFMINLIAKKI
;
A
#
# COMPACT_ATOMS: atom_id res chain seq x y z
N MET A 1 -17.25 -3.83 27.55
CA MET A 1 -16.10 -3.16 26.90
C MET A 1 -16.55 -2.53 25.60
N LEU A 2 -16.27 -1.24 25.36
CA LEU A 2 -16.57 -0.58 24.10
C LEU A 2 -15.82 -1.27 22.96
N LYS A 3 -16.51 -1.54 21.87
CA LYS A 3 -15.93 -2.20 20.68
C LYS A 3 -14.90 -1.27 20.06
N LYS A 4 -13.64 -1.73 19.93
CA LYS A 4 -12.55 -0.95 19.29
C LYS A 4 -12.87 -0.66 17.84
N ILE A 5 -12.68 0.60 17.43
CA ILE A 5 -12.82 1.04 16.03
C ILE A 5 -11.45 0.93 15.36
N ARG A 6 -11.33 0.01 14.42
CA ARG A 6 -10.10 -0.21 13.64
C ARG A 6 -10.39 -0.09 12.16
N LEU A 7 -9.65 0.73 11.44
CA LEU A 7 -9.81 0.98 10.02
C LEU A 7 -8.68 0.34 9.22
N ASN A 8 -9.03 -0.33 8.12
CA ASN A 8 -8.10 -0.85 7.12
C ASN A 8 -8.33 -0.09 5.81
N LEU A 9 -7.48 0.88 5.53
CA LEU A 9 -7.60 1.81 4.42
C LEU A 9 -6.88 1.28 3.18
N GLY A 10 -7.52 1.39 2.01
CA GLY A 10 -7.00 0.84 0.76
C GLY A 10 -6.87 -0.69 0.83
N CYS A 11 -7.90 -1.35 1.35
CA CYS A 11 -7.82 -2.77 1.68
C CYS A 11 -7.63 -3.68 0.45
N ALA A 12 -8.06 -3.26 -0.72
CA ALA A 12 -7.92 -3.99 -1.98
C ALA A 12 -8.18 -5.51 -1.83
N SER A 13 -7.16 -6.34 -2.10
CA SER A 13 -7.22 -7.81 -2.00
C SER A 13 -7.08 -8.34 -0.56
N ARG A 14 -6.97 -7.46 0.45
CA ARG A 14 -6.59 -7.83 1.83
C ARG A 14 -7.52 -7.23 2.87
N PRO A 15 -8.81 -7.56 2.80
CA PRO A 15 -9.72 -7.21 3.88
C PRO A 15 -9.31 -7.95 5.16
N LEU A 16 -9.31 -7.26 6.28
CA LEU A 16 -8.92 -7.79 7.58
C LEU A 16 -10.15 -8.10 8.44
N LYS A 17 -10.12 -9.24 9.11
CA LYS A 17 -11.10 -9.56 10.16
C LYS A 17 -10.95 -8.57 11.32
N ASN A 18 -12.06 -8.16 11.89
CA ASN A 18 -12.13 -7.19 13.00
C ASN A 18 -11.68 -5.76 12.65
N TYR A 19 -11.59 -5.43 11.36
CA TYR A 19 -11.42 -4.07 10.86
C TYR A 19 -12.61 -3.64 10.02
N ILE A 20 -12.84 -2.35 9.98
CA ILE A 20 -13.69 -1.72 8.98
C ILE A 20 -12.81 -1.54 7.74
N ASN A 21 -13.07 -2.36 6.72
CA ASN A 21 -12.32 -2.35 5.48
C ASN A 21 -12.85 -1.25 4.57
N ILE A 22 -11.97 -0.40 4.09
CA ILE A 22 -12.31 0.80 3.29
C ILE A 22 -11.47 0.78 2.01
N ASP A 23 -12.10 1.06 0.89
CA ASP A 23 -11.43 1.23 -0.40
C ASP A 23 -12.13 2.29 -1.24
N GLN A 24 -11.40 2.88 -2.20
CA GLN A 24 -11.99 3.81 -3.17
C GLN A 24 -12.85 3.09 -4.21
N ASP A 25 -12.56 1.82 -4.48
CA ASP A 25 -13.32 0.98 -5.39
C ASP A 25 -14.47 0.32 -4.62
N ASN A 26 -15.63 0.25 -5.27
CA ASN A 26 -16.75 -0.51 -4.70
C ASN A 26 -16.49 -2.02 -4.72
N MET A 27 -17.30 -2.74 -3.94
CA MET A 27 -17.18 -4.19 -3.77
C MET A 27 -17.16 -4.97 -5.09
N ASN A 28 -17.95 -4.53 -6.09
CA ASN A 28 -18.06 -5.25 -7.37
C ASN A 28 -16.75 -5.12 -8.17
N VAL A 29 -16.18 -3.92 -8.21
CA VAL A 29 -14.87 -3.65 -8.85
C VAL A 29 -13.79 -4.47 -8.17
N ILE A 30 -13.75 -4.47 -6.84
CA ILE A 30 -12.75 -5.20 -6.06
C ILE A 30 -12.89 -6.72 -6.31
N LYS A 31 -14.09 -7.28 -6.27
CA LYS A 31 -14.30 -8.71 -6.54
C LYS A 31 -14.00 -9.13 -7.98
N LYS A 32 -14.19 -8.22 -8.94
CA LYS A 32 -13.80 -8.46 -10.34
C LYS A 32 -12.28 -8.52 -10.48
N ARG A 33 -11.56 -7.57 -9.85
CA ARG A 33 -10.09 -7.51 -9.86
C ARG A 33 -9.45 -8.65 -9.05
N TYR A 34 -10.09 -9.07 -7.96
CA TYR A 34 -9.60 -10.10 -7.04
C TYR A 34 -10.63 -11.20 -6.82
N PRO A 35 -10.76 -12.14 -7.76
CA PRO A 35 -11.82 -13.17 -7.72
C PRO A 35 -11.84 -14.02 -6.44
N ASN A 36 -10.69 -14.22 -5.81
CA ASN A 36 -10.58 -14.99 -4.56
C ASN A 36 -11.41 -14.39 -3.42
N LEU A 37 -11.71 -13.09 -3.44
CA LEU A 37 -12.55 -12.43 -2.44
C LEU A 37 -14.01 -12.87 -2.52
N LYS A 38 -14.46 -13.43 -3.66
CA LYS A 38 -15.81 -13.99 -3.80
C LYS A 38 -16.07 -15.14 -2.83
N LYS A 39 -15.02 -15.82 -2.38
CA LYS A 39 -15.09 -16.95 -1.45
C LYS A 39 -15.26 -16.52 0.01
N ILE A 40 -15.05 -15.23 0.34
CA ILE A 40 -15.17 -14.73 1.71
C ILE A 40 -16.62 -14.40 2.00
N LYS A 41 -17.24 -15.22 2.88
CA LYS A 41 -18.61 -15.00 3.34
C LYS A 41 -18.68 -13.68 4.15
N ASN A 42 -19.79 -12.95 3.98
CA ASN A 42 -20.10 -11.71 4.72
C ASN A 42 -18.99 -10.62 4.63
N LEU A 43 -18.20 -10.63 3.57
CA LEU A 43 -17.20 -9.59 3.34
C LEU A 43 -17.92 -8.24 3.12
N LYS A 44 -17.53 -7.25 3.93
CA LYS A 44 -17.96 -5.85 3.78
C LYS A 44 -16.74 -4.98 3.52
N ILE A 45 -16.81 -4.19 2.45
CA ILE A 45 -15.84 -3.14 2.13
C ILE A 45 -16.64 -1.86 1.91
N PHE A 46 -16.27 -0.80 2.62
CA PHE A 46 -16.94 0.49 2.56
C PHE A 46 -16.20 1.39 1.56
N ASN A 47 -16.97 2.06 0.72
CA ASN A 47 -16.45 3.05 -0.21
C ASN A 47 -16.45 4.44 0.46
N TYR A 48 -15.46 4.68 1.33
CA TYR A 48 -15.30 5.96 2.00
C TYR A 48 -14.09 6.72 1.43
N ASN A 49 -14.23 8.03 1.41
CA ASN A 49 -13.12 8.92 1.07
C ASN A 49 -12.10 8.93 2.23
N ILE A 50 -10.89 8.43 1.98
CA ILE A 50 -9.81 8.38 2.99
C ILE A 50 -9.29 9.75 3.41
N PHE A 51 -9.62 10.81 2.66
CA PHE A 51 -9.28 12.21 2.99
C PHE A 51 -10.38 12.92 3.77
N LYS A 52 -11.54 12.26 3.97
CA LYS A 52 -12.68 12.73 4.76
C LYS A 52 -13.47 11.53 5.28
N LEU A 53 -12.92 10.88 6.29
CA LEU A 53 -13.50 9.69 6.90
C LEU A 53 -14.75 10.04 7.73
N PRO A 54 -15.82 9.20 7.71
CA PRO A 54 -17.06 9.47 8.45
C PRO A 54 -16.93 9.14 9.95
N TYR A 55 -15.84 9.56 10.57
CA TYR A 55 -15.57 9.38 11.99
C TYR A 55 -15.32 10.74 12.66
N LYS A 56 -15.78 10.88 13.90
CA LYS A 56 -15.48 12.04 14.72
C LYS A 56 -14.01 12.08 15.10
N ASP A 57 -13.52 13.26 15.46
CA ASP A 57 -12.16 13.44 15.93
C ASP A 57 -11.87 12.56 17.16
N ASN A 58 -10.69 11.97 17.19
CA ASN A 58 -10.20 11.19 18.32
C ASN A 58 -11.10 10.00 18.72
N THR A 59 -11.72 9.32 17.75
CA THR A 59 -12.60 8.16 18.02
C THR A 59 -12.05 6.82 17.56
N VAL A 60 -11.09 6.81 16.64
CA VAL A 60 -10.53 5.60 16.03
C VAL A 60 -9.36 5.09 16.86
N ASP A 61 -9.39 3.80 17.22
CA ASP A 61 -8.33 3.14 18.00
C ASP A 61 -7.10 2.82 17.16
N GLU A 62 -7.31 2.45 15.90
CA GLU A 62 -6.22 2.05 15.01
C GLU A 62 -6.57 2.33 13.55
N VAL A 63 -5.61 2.90 12.83
CA VAL A 63 -5.62 2.99 11.36
C VAL A 63 -4.50 2.12 10.82
N ARG A 64 -4.82 1.29 9.84
CA ARG A 64 -3.88 0.50 9.06
C ARG A 64 -4.02 0.83 7.58
N ALA A 65 -2.88 0.99 6.89
CA ALA A 65 -2.82 1.19 5.45
C ALA A 65 -1.59 0.47 4.89
N ASP A 66 -1.84 -0.63 4.18
CA ASP A 66 -0.79 -1.48 3.63
C ASP A 66 -0.70 -1.31 2.11
N GLY A 67 0.40 -0.75 1.60
CA GLY A 67 0.57 -0.51 0.17
C GLY A 67 -0.43 0.52 -0.36
N LEU A 68 -0.63 1.61 0.38
CA LEU A 68 -1.54 2.69 0.02
C LEU A 68 -0.80 4.01 -0.19
N ILE A 69 0.11 4.36 0.72
CA ILE A 69 0.67 5.72 0.75
C ILE A 69 1.53 6.03 -0.48
N GLU A 70 2.16 5.04 -1.10
CA GLU A 70 2.90 5.19 -2.35
C GLU A 70 2.01 5.59 -3.54
N HIS A 71 0.72 5.32 -3.47
CA HIS A 71 -0.26 5.69 -4.49
C HIS A 71 -0.78 7.12 -4.35
N LEU A 72 -0.45 7.81 -3.24
CA LEU A 72 -0.86 9.17 -2.97
C LEU A 72 0.12 10.19 -3.58
N SER A 73 -0.39 11.21 -4.26
CA SER A 73 0.40 12.37 -4.66
C SER A 73 0.86 13.17 -3.43
N PHE A 74 1.78 14.12 -3.59
CA PHE A 74 2.29 14.94 -2.49
C PHE A 74 1.18 15.73 -1.76
N ILE A 75 0.17 16.19 -2.51
CA ILE A 75 -0.99 16.89 -1.92
C ILE A 75 -1.89 15.90 -1.18
N GLU A 76 -2.14 14.73 -1.77
CA GLU A 76 -2.94 13.67 -1.18
C GLU A 76 -2.26 13.08 0.08
N GLU A 77 -0.92 12.93 0.08
CA GLU A 77 -0.15 12.52 1.25
C GLU A 77 -0.42 13.43 2.45
N LYS A 78 -0.34 14.74 2.24
CA LYS A 78 -0.64 15.73 3.30
C LYS A 78 -2.06 15.56 3.83
N LYS A 79 -3.06 15.53 2.94
CA LYS A 79 -4.48 15.37 3.31
C LYS A 79 -4.70 14.08 4.09
N PHE A 80 -4.11 12.98 3.65
CA PHE A 80 -4.20 11.67 4.29
C PHE A 80 -3.65 11.70 5.72
N PHE A 81 -2.44 12.20 5.91
CA PHE A 81 -1.85 12.25 7.25
C PHE A 81 -2.63 13.14 8.21
N PHE A 82 -3.13 14.30 7.75
CA PHE A 82 -3.97 15.13 8.59
C PHE A 82 -5.30 14.45 8.96
N GLU A 83 -5.90 13.73 8.02
CA GLU A 83 -7.17 13.04 8.28
C GLU A 83 -7.00 11.86 9.25
N ILE A 84 -5.97 11.02 9.08
CA ILE A 84 -5.74 9.93 10.03
C ILE A 84 -5.39 10.47 11.42
N LEU A 85 -4.66 11.59 11.51
CA LEU A 85 -4.42 12.26 12.79
C LEU A 85 -5.68 12.81 13.42
N ARG A 86 -6.61 13.34 12.63
CA ARG A 86 -7.88 13.82 13.13
C ARG A 86 -8.68 12.70 13.78
N VAL A 87 -8.86 11.59 13.06
CA VAL A 87 -9.75 10.50 13.52
C VAL A 87 -9.13 9.61 14.59
N VAL A 88 -7.81 9.36 14.54
CA VAL A 88 -7.12 8.51 15.52
C VAL A 88 -7.10 9.21 16.86
N LYS A 89 -7.51 8.51 17.92
CA LYS A 89 -7.51 9.01 19.29
C LYS A 89 -6.10 9.16 19.86
N LYS A 90 -5.94 9.98 20.87
CA LYS A 90 -4.71 10.03 21.68
C LYS A 90 -4.40 8.61 22.21
N GLY A 91 -3.17 8.16 22.03
CA GLY A 91 -2.76 6.79 22.33
C GLY A 91 -3.14 5.74 21.29
N GLY A 92 -3.87 6.13 20.22
CA GLY A 92 -4.24 5.24 19.12
C GLY A 92 -3.06 4.92 18.19
N ILE A 93 -3.19 3.85 17.42
CA ILE A 93 -2.11 3.25 16.65
C ILE A 93 -2.28 3.56 15.16
N ILE A 94 -1.19 3.91 14.51
CA ILE A 94 -1.07 4.08 13.06
C ILE A 94 -0.09 3.02 12.56
N ARG A 95 -0.56 2.16 11.64
CA ARG A 95 0.24 1.12 10.97
C ARG A 95 0.27 1.39 9.48
N LEU A 96 1.44 1.59 8.93
CA LEU A 96 1.63 1.81 7.50
C LEU A 96 2.64 0.80 6.96
N SER A 97 2.41 0.31 5.76
CA SER A 97 3.46 -0.36 5.01
C SER A 97 3.52 0.15 3.58
N THR A 98 4.72 0.24 3.04
CA THR A 98 4.98 0.79 1.71
C THR A 98 6.26 0.19 1.13
N VAL A 99 6.48 0.41 -0.16
CA VAL A 99 7.73 0.01 -0.82
C VAL A 99 8.91 0.81 -0.26
N ASP A 100 10.01 0.12 0.06
CA ASP A 100 11.29 0.75 0.37
C ASP A 100 11.97 1.22 -0.91
N PHE A 101 11.82 2.50 -1.21
CA PHE A 101 12.33 3.08 -2.45
C PHE A 101 13.86 3.02 -2.53
N GLU A 102 14.55 3.29 -1.43
CA GLU A 102 16.02 3.23 -1.36
C GLU A 102 16.52 1.81 -1.64
N LYS A 103 15.92 0.81 -1.01
CA LYS A 103 16.26 -0.60 -1.23
C LYS A 103 15.93 -1.04 -2.66
N SER A 104 14.80 -0.59 -3.19
CA SER A 104 14.38 -0.89 -4.57
C SER A 104 15.36 -0.33 -5.59
N ILE A 105 15.88 0.90 -5.40
CA ILE A 105 16.93 1.48 -6.24
C ILE A 105 18.21 0.63 -6.18
N LYS A 106 18.67 0.29 -4.97
CA LYS A 106 19.88 -0.53 -4.80
C LYS A 106 19.76 -1.90 -5.46
N LEU A 107 18.57 -2.51 -5.42
CA LEU A 107 18.30 -3.78 -6.10
C LEU A 107 18.25 -3.59 -7.62
N TRP A 108 17.62 -2.52 -8.10
CA TRP A 108 17.51 -2.21 -9.52
C TRP A 108 18.89 -1.96 -10.15
N LEU A 109 19.77 -1.22 -9.48
CA LEU A 109 21.14 -0.96 -9.94
C LEU A 109 21.99 -2.24 -10.03
N LYS A 110 21.72 -3.22 -9.17
CA LYS A 110 22.43 -4.52 -9.14
C LYS A 110 21.79 -5.59 -10.02
N ALA A 111 20.58 -5.35 -10.51
CA ALA A 111 19.84 -6.34 -11.28
C ALA A 111 20.39 -6.50 -12.68
N GLU A 112 20.23 -7.69 -13.22
CA GLU A 112 20.59 -8.00 -14.60
C GLU A 112 19.65 -7.30 -15.59
N ASP A 113 20.20 -6.82 -16.68
CA ASP A 113 19.46 -6.40 -17.87
C ASP A 113 19.12 -7.65 -18.68
N ASN A 114 18.11 -8.38 -18.29
CA ASN A 114 17.71 -9.57 -19.02
C ASN A 114 16.73 -9.23 -20.16
N TRP A 115 17.28 -8.95 -21.32
CA TRP A 115 16.54 -8.62 -22.52
C TRP A 115 15.72 -9.77 -23.12
N LYS A 116 15.89 -11.00 -22.65
CA LYS A 116 15.07 -12.15 -23.05
C LYS A 116 13.59 -11.94 -22.67
N ASP A 117 13.35 -11.19 -21.61
CA ASP A 117 11.97 -10.87 -21.19
C ASP A 117 11.36 -9.75 -22.07
N PHE A 118 12.15 -9.05 -22.86
CA PHE A 118 11.73 -7.96 -23.74
C PHE A 118 10.92 -8.43 -24.96
N HIS A 119 11.20 -9.62 -25.44
CA HIS A 119 10.58 -10.21 -26.61
C HIS A 119 9.57 -11.32 -26.27
N ARG A 120 8.93 -11.21 -25.12
CA ARG A 120 7.97 -12.23 -24.69
C ARG A 120 6.71 -12.23 -25.55
N ASN A 121 6.43 -13.39 -26.16
CA ASN A 121 5.22 -13.67 -26.92
C ASN A 121 4.29 -14.66 -26.21
N ASP A 122 4.43 -14.83 -24.90
CA ASP A 122 3.54 -15.73 -24.16
C ASP A 122 2.12 -15.15 -24.00
N GLU A 123 1.17 -16.03 -23.80
CA GLU A 123 -0.25 -15.70 -23.67
C GLU A 123 -0.52 -14.58 -22.64
N LEU A 124 0.25 -14.54 -21.56
CA LEU A 124 0.06 -13.55 -20.51
C LEU A 124 0.50 -12.16 -20.96
N ALA A 125 1.62 -12.05 -21.71
CA ALA A 125 2.12 -10.81 -22.27
C ALA A 125 1.16 -10.28 -23.32
N ILE A 126 0.68 -11.15 -24.21
CA ILE A 126 -0.31 -10.83 -25.26
C ILE A 126 -1.64 -10.38 -24.62
N LYS A 127 -2.14 -11.15 -23.67
CA LYS A 127 -3.42 -10.86 -22.99
C LYS A 127 -3.42 -9.52 -22.28
N ASN A 128 -2.31 -9.12 -21.69
CA ASN A 128 -2.19 -7.87 -20.95
C ASN A 128 -1.62 -6.73 -21.79
N GLN A 129 -1.32 -6.97 -23.06
CA GLN A 129 -0.72 -5.98 -23.97
C GLN A 129 0.59 -5.37 -23.42
N PHE A 130 1.33 -6.15 -22.64
CA PHE A 130 2.61 -5.68 -22.09
C PHE A 130 3.70 -5.87 -23.14
N TRP A 131 4.20 -4.79 -23.65
CA TRP A 131 5.40 -4.81 -24.47
C TRP A 131 6.60 -5.30 -23.67
N PHE A 132 6.81 -4.70 -22.50
CA PHE A 132 7.79 -5.16 -21.54
C PHE A 132 7.08 -5.91 -20.41
N GLY A 133 7.64 -7.03 -20.07
CA GLY A 133 7.14 -7.71 -18.92
C GLY A 133 7.36 -6.93 -17.68
N THR A 134 6.31 -6.59 -17.05
CA THR A 134 6.39 -5.81 -15.85
C THR A 134 6.23 -6.70 -14.63
N TYR A 135 5.05 -6.85 -14.20
CA TYR A 135 4.65 -7.27 -12.88
C TYR A 135 4.85 -8.76 -12.57
N THR A 136 4.90 -9.60 -13.57
CA THR A 136 4.92 -11.06 -13.44
C THR A 136 6.32 -11.65 -13.51
N TYR A 137 7.32 -10.83 -13.77
CA TYR A 137 8.68 -11.31 -13.96
C TYR A 137 9.45 -11.47 -12.67
N ARG A 138 10.60 -12.13 -12.82
CA ARG A 138 11.51 -12.41 -11.72
C ARG A 138 11.78 -11.15 -10.91
N PRO A 139 11.74 -11.21 -9.57
CA PRO A 139 12.02 -10.06 -8.71
C PRO A 139 13.45 -9.51 -8.86
N THR A 140 14.31 -10.19 -9.59
CA THR A 140 15.69 -9.81 -9.89
C THR A 140 15.84 -9.16 -11.26
N ASN A 141 14.78 -9.11 -12.08
CA ASN A 141 14.88 -8.49 -13.40
C ASN A 141 14.64 -6.98 -13.28
N ARG A 142 15.57 -6.19 -13.81
CA ARG A 142 15.52 -4.73 -13.83
C ARG A 142 14.26 -4.20 -14.51
N TRP A 143 13.90 -4.74 -15.66
CA TRP A 143 12.77 -4.30 -16.48
C TRP A 143 11.42 -4.91 -16.11
N GLY A 144 11.42 -5.84 -15.18
CA GLY A 144 10.22 -6.50 -14.71
C GLY A 144 9.70 -5.88 -13.41
N TYR A 145 9.68 -6.74 -12.39
CA TYR A 145 9.09 -6.41 -11.08
C TYR A 145 9.75 -5.21 -10.38
N LEU A 146 11.07 -5.05 -10.52
CA LEU A 146 11.76 -3.92 -9.88
C LEU A 146 11.31 -2.57 -10.44
N THR A 147 11.10 -2.46 -11.75
CA THR A 147 10.53 -1.24 -12.35
C THR A 147 9.11 -1.00 -11.86
N ALA A 148 8.31 -2.07 -11.70
CA ALA A 148 6.97 -1.95 -11.15
C ALA A 148 6.94 -1.48 -9.68
N THR A 149 8.03 -1.64 -8.92
CA THR A 149 8.12 -1.05 -7.57
C THR A 149 8.19 0.48 -7.59
N PHE A 150 8.69 1.07 -8.68
CA PHE A 150 8.75 2.53 -8.84
C PHE A 150 7.43 3.11 -9.36
N TYR A 151 6.81 2.45 -10.31
CA TYR A 151 5.68 3.01 -11.06
C TYR A 151 4.33 2.36 -10.73
N GLY A 152 4.32 1.32 -9.91
CA GLY A 152 3.11 0.53 -9.62
C GLY A 152 2.77 -0.46 -10.71
N SER A 153 1.67 -1.18 -10.55
CA SER A 153 1.22 -2.17 -11.53
C SER A 153 0.53 -1.57 -12.75
N GLN A 154 0.07 -0.33 -12.65
CA GLN A 154 -0.64 0.43 -13.69
C GLN A 154 -1.90 -0.27 -14.25
N ASN A 155 -2.41 -1.29 -13.55
CA ASN A 155 -3.60 -2.06 -13.97
C ASN A 155 -4.94 -1.35 -13.65
N GLY A 156 -4.90 -0.05 -13.40
CA GLY A 156 -6.06 0.79 -13.10
C GLY A 156 -5.63 2.11 -12.49
N VAL A 157 -6.53 3.08 -12.46
CA VAL A 157 -6.27 4.47 -12.04
C VAL A 157 -5.60 4.56 -10.66
N GLY A 158 -5.98 3.72 -9.71
CA GLY A 158 -5.40 3.72 -8.37
C GLY A 158 -4.14 2.87 -8.20
N GLN A 159 -3.53 2.37 -9.29
CA GLN A 159 -2.41 1.41 -9.22
C GLN A 159 -1.06 2.02 -9.61
N PHE A 160 -1.03 3.33 -9.84
CA PHE A 160 0.23 4.07 -10.10
C PHE A 160 0.88 4.47 -8.78
N HIS A 161 2.19 4.29 -8.66
CA HIS A 161 2.96 4.90 -7.59
C HIS A 161 3.25 6.36 -7.95
N LYS A 162 2.81 7.26 -7.10
CA LYS A 162 2.96 8.72 -7.26
C LYS A 162 3.97 9.30 -6.28
N ASN A 163 4.41 8.50 -5.32
CA ASN A 163 5.26 8.93 -4.22
C ASN A 163 6.25 7.83 -3.84
N CYS A 164 7.33 8.22 -3.22
CA CYS A 164 8.38 7.32 -2.77
C CYS A 164 8.64 7.48 -1.27
N TYR A 165 8.96 6.37 -0.61
CA TYR A 165 9.24 6.34 0.82
C TYR A 165 10.55 5.64 1.12
N THR A 166 11.29 6.24 2.04
CA THR A 166 12.44 5.66 2.70
C THR A 166 12.17 5.63 4.20
N LYS A 167 12.95 4.85 4.94
CA LYS A 167 12.86 4.89 6.42
C LYS A 167 13.12 6.30 6.97
N ASN A 168 14.03 7.06 6.35
CA ASN A 168 14.33 8.42 6.78
C ASN A 168 13.15 9.38 6.53
N LYS A 169 12.50 9.30 5.37
CA LYS A 169 11.28 10.09 5.12
C LYS A 169 10.18 9.76 6.14
N LEU A 170 9.96 8.49 6.42
CA LEU A 170 8.95 8.06 7.41
C LEU A 170 9.27 8.53 8.83
N ARG A 171 10.55 8.52 9.24
CA ARG A 171 10.98 9.12 10.52
C ARG A 171 10.70 10.62 10.57
N ALA A 172 11.04 11.33 9.49
CA ALA A 172 10.79 12.77 9.40
C ALA A 172 9.29 13.10 9.48
N ILE A 173 8.44 12.31 8.83
CA ILE A 173 6.98 12.43 8.93
C ILE A 173 6.52 12.23 10.37
N CYS A 174 6.96 11.16 11.04
CA CYS A 174 6.61 10.93 12.44
C CYS A 174 7.02 12.09 13.35
N LYS A 175 8.25 12.60 13.17
CA LYS A 175 8.74 13.77 13.93
C LYS A 175 7.88 15.00 13.67
N LYS A 176 7.61 15.33 12.40
CA LYS A 176 6.81 16.50 12.02
C LYS A 176 5.37 16.44 12.56
N LEU A 177 4.81 15.25 12.64
CA LEU A 177 3.42 15.02 13.09
C LEU A 177 3.31 14.72 14.59
N ASN A 178 4.40 14.84 15.34
CA ASN A 178 4.47 14.54 16.76
C ASN A 178 3.93 13.13 17.09
N LEU A 179 4.38 12.13 16.34
CA LEU A 179 4.04 10.73 16.55
C LEU A 179 5.18 10.02 17.29
N ASN A 180 4.83 9.21 18.29
CA ASN A 180 5.76 8.29 18.93
C ASN A 180 6.00 7.09 18.00
N LEU A 181 7.18 7.01 17.39
CA LEU A 181 7.59 5.91 16.52
C LEU A 181 7.90 4.67 17.36
N ILE A 182 7.10 3.61 17.20
CA ILE A 182 7.26 2.34 17.91
C ILE A 182 8.12 1.36 17.10
N GLU A 183 7.86 1.24 15.80
CA GLU A 183 8.57 0.31 14.93
C GLU A 183 8.79 0.92 13.55
N LEU A 184 9.98 0.70 13.00
CA LEU A 184 10.31 1.03 11.60
C LEU A 184 11.33 0.04 11.07
N LYS A 185 10.84 -0.99 10.37
CA LYS A 185 11.69 -2.07 9.86
C LYS A 185 11.31 -2.53 8.47
N ASN A 186 12.26 -3.14 7.77
CA ASN A 186 11.95 -3.86 6.54
C ASN A 186 11.26 -5.18 6.86
N PHE A 187 10.39 -5.62 5.96
CA PHE A 187 9.75 -6.93 6.04
C PHE A 187 9.57 -7.55 4.65
N ARG A 188 9.39 -8.86 4.63
CA ARG A 188 9.07 -9.59 3.42
C ARG A 188 7.57 -9.61 3.20
N TRP A 189 7.16 -9.08 2.07
CA TRP A 189 5.78 -9.17 1.65
C TRP A 189 5.40 -10.57 1.15
N LYS A 190 6.30 -11.18 0.35
CA LYS A 190 6.23 -12.54 -0.18
C LYS A 190 7.64 -13.11 -0.28
N LYS A 191 7.77 -14.44 -0.49
CA LYS A 191 9.06 -15.07 -0.78
C LYS A 191 9.78 -14.26 -1.87
N ASN A 192 10.99 -13.81 -1.60
CA ASN A 192 11.84 -13.00 -2.48
C ASN A 192 11.37 -11.53 -2.73
N ARG A 193 10.48 -10.97 -1.89
CA ARG A 193 10.00 -9.59 -2.00
C ARG A 193 10.16 -8.87 -0.66
N ASP A 194 11.40 -8.60 -0.26
CA ASP A 194 11.74 -8.08 1.07
C ASP A 194 12.04 -6.57 1.10
N PHE A 195 11.57 -5.83 0.09
CA PHE A 195 11.78 -4.39 -0.02
C PHE A 195 10.54 -3.58 0.36
N MET A 196 9.88 -4.01 1.40
CA MET A 196 8.80 -3.25 2.05
C MET A 196 9.28 -2.69 3.38
N ILE A 197 8.74 -1.55 3.76
CA ILE A 197 8.91 -0.94 5.08
C ILE A 197 7.61 -1.10 5.85
N ASN A 198 7.70 -1.51 7.10
CA ASN A 198 6.62 -1.44 8.07
C ASN A 198 6.89 -0.33 9.07
N LEU A 199 5.89 0.51 9.28
CA LEU A 199 5.89 1.57 10.29
C LEU A 199 4.75 1.33 11.26
N ILE A 200 5.05 1.40 12.56
CA ILE A 200 4.06 1.47 13.63
C ILE A 200 4.38 2.71 14.45
N ALA A 201 3.39 3.57 14.58
CA ALA A 201 3.50 4.78 15.38
C ALA A 201 2.26 4.95 16.28
N LYS A 202 2.40 5.71 17.35
CA LYS A 202 1.35 6.03 18.29
C LYS A 202 1.11 7.53 18.32
N LYS A 203 -0.14 7.96 18.25
CA LYS A 203 -0.50 9.37 18.44
C LYS A 203 -0.30 9.75 19.91
N ILE A 204 0.43 10.84 20.16
CA ILE A 204 0.69 11.40 21.50
C ILE A 204 -0.48 12.27 21.94
#